data_2ec59f41c7192b47eca702f2275c84b0
#
_entry.id   2ec59f41c7192b47eca702f2275c84b0
#
_cell.length_a   1.000
_cell.length_b   1.000
_cell.length_c   1.000
_cell.angle_alpha   90.00
_cell.angle_beta   90.00
_cell.angle_gamma   90.00
#
_symmetry.space_group_name_H-M   'P 1'
#
loop_
_entity.id
_entity.type
_entity.pdbx_description
1 polymer ?
#
loop_
_entity_poly.entity_id
_entity_poly.type
_entity_poly.pdbx_seq_one_letter_code
_entity_poly.pdbx_strand_id
1 'polypeptide(L)'
;TVILHRPGEELENLTPDTLHDLLFDDIPYLKTAQQEHDIFAGILRGNDVDVVYLEDLMAETLQENPEIKEQFIKELIVDAGAQAHQEAAALQEYLKGIQNEKELVLKTMSGVHRDDLGLKGKNPLVDKVRSRARFVLDPIPNLYFTRDPFASMGNGVSINHMYSKTRNRETIYGKYIMNYHPDYRNQVIQYYDRKDRFSIEGGDILNLSNRVLAVGISQRTTPEAIELLAKRIFADENSEIETILAIDIPSVRAYMHLDTVLTQVDHDKFVVYPGIIENSRIFEICRGNKADELQVAELDNGLAVALATHMGLDRITLIHCGGADRVASEREQWNDGSNTLCVEPGKVIAYDRNNITNNLLREKGIQVLEIPSSELSRGRGGPRCMSMPLIRAEL
;
A
#
# COMPACT_ATOMS: atom_id res chain seq x y z
N THR A 1 -2.86 -3.36 15.82
CA THR A 1 -2.06 -2.16 15.49
C THR A 1 -2.02 -1.94 13.99
N VAL A 2 -2.14 -0.70 13.53
CA VAL A 2 -2.10 -0.32 12.11
C VAL A 2 -1.18 0.89 11.90
N ILE A 3 -0.36 0.83 10.84
CA ILE A 3 0.43 1.99 10.38
C ILE A 3 -0.42 2.84 9.45
N LEU A 4 -0.46 4.14 9.72
CA LEU A 4 -0.99 5.18 8.85
C LEU A 4 0.13 6.18 8.52
N HIS A 5 -0.10 7.02 7.52
CA HIS A 5 0.63 8.25 7.28
C HIS A 5 -0.38 9.37 7.05
N ARG A 6 -0.34 10.39 7.89
CA ARG A 6 -1.23 11.54 7.75
C ARG A 6 -0.75 12.42 6.61
N PRO A 7 -1.58 12.71 5.59
CA PRO A 7 -1.17 13.56 4.47
C PRO A 7 -0.50 14.86 4.94
N GLY A 8 0.65 15.19 4.35
CA GLY A 8 1.48 16.34 4.71
C GLY A 8 1.83 17.21 3.51
N GLU A 9 2.91 18.00 3.64
CA GLU A 9 3.38 18.94 2.61
C GLU A 9 3.68 18.29 1.26
N GLU A 10 3.89 16.97 1.21
CA GLU A 10 4.06 16.22 -0.04
C GLU A 10 2.86 16.37 -0.99
N LEU A 11 1.63 16.57 -0.46
CA LEU A 11 0.45 16.86 -1.27
C LEU A 11 0.41 18.32 -1.75
N GLU A 12 0.90 19.29 -0.99
CA GLU A 12 0.97 20.70 -1.41
C GLU A 12 2.03 20.91 -2.51
N ASN A 13 2.97 19.97 -2.62
CA ASN A 13 4.01 19.98 -3.62
C ASN A 13 3.60 19.32 -4.96
N LEU A 14 2.36 18.83 -5.07
CA LEU A 14 1.77 18.42 -6.34
C LEU A 14 1.43 19.61 -7.22
N THR A 15 1.78 19.52 -8.49
CA THR A 15 1.42 20.50 -9.52
C THR A 15 0.87 19.81 -10.75
N PRO A 16 0.08 20.47 -11.61
CA PRO A 16 -0.43 19.85 -12.83
C PRO A 16 0.66 19.21 -13.71
N ASP A 17 1.87 19.80 -13.72
CA ASP A 17 3.00 19.31 -14.51
C ASP A 17 3.62 18.01 -13.93
N THR A 18 3.39 17.72 -12.64
CA THR A 18 4.00 16.57 -11.93
C THR A 18 3.03 15.43 -11.65
N LEU A 19 1.72 15.62 -11.85
CA LEU A 19 0.71 14.60 -11.55
C LEU A 19 1.00 13.25 -12.20
N HIS A 20 1.27 13.26 -13.50
CA HIS A 20 1.55 12.03 -14.24
C HIS A 20 2.79 11.29 -13.70
N ASP A 21 3.88 12.03 -13.43
CA ASP A 21 5.16 11.46 -12.99
C ASP A 21 5.09 10.94 -11.55
N LEU A 22 4.26 11.60 -10.73
CA LEU A 22 4.02 11.23 -9.33
C LEU A 22 2.82 10.29 -9.15
N LEU A 23 2.20 9.83 -10.27
CA LEU A 23 1.09 8.88 -10.28
C LEU A 23 -0.15 9.35 -9.50
N PHE A 24 -0.44 10.63 -9.57
CA PHE A 24 -1.62 11.26 -8.98
C PHE A 24 -2.60 11.69 -10.07
N ASP A 25 -3.90 11.56 -9.84
CA ASP A 25 -4.92 11.87 -10.85
C ASP A 25 -5.47 13.30 -10.72
N ASP A 26 -5.38 13.89 -9.52
CA ASP A 26 -5.85 15.25 -9.23
C ASP A 26 -5.09 15.84 -8.04
N ILE A 27 -5.25 17.13 -7.78
CA ILE A 27 -4.58 17.85 -6.67
C ILE A 27 -5.55 17.97 -5.49
N PRO A 28 -5.32 17.24 -4.38
CA PRO A 28 -6.15 17.36 -3.18
C PRO A 28 -5.92 18.69 -2.45
N TYR A 29 -6.96 19.18 -1.77
CA TYR A 29 -6.80 20.28 -0.81
C TYR A 29 -6.36 19.70 0.54
N LEU A 30 -5.10 19.93 0.90
CA LEU A 30 -4.43 19.32 2.05
C LEU A 30 -5.23 19.44 3.35
N LYS A 31 -5.72 20.62 3.68
CA LYS A 31 -6.45 20.85 4.94
C LYS A 31 -7.67 19.93 5.08
N THR A 32 -8.44 19.75 4.01
CA THR A 32 -9.62 18.85 4.01
C THR A 32 -9.18 17.41 4.01
N ALA A 33 -8.16 17.04 3.22
CA ALA A 33 -7.59 15.69 3.22
C ALA A 33 -7.12 15.27 4.62
N GLN A 34 -6.48 16.17 5.36
CA GLN A 34 -6.09 15.95 6.76
C GLN A 34 -7.28 15.73 7.69
N GLN A 35 -8.34 16.55 7.55
CA GLN A 35 -9.56 16.38 8.35
C GLN A 35 -10.24 15.04 8.08
N GLU A 36 -10.35 14.64 6.82
CA GLU A 36 -10.89 13.33 6.41
C GLU A 36 -10.05 12.19 6.98
N HIS A 37 -8.71 12.30 6.92
CA HIS A 37 -7.79 11.30 7.47
C HIS A 37 -7.84 11.25 9.00
N ASP A 38 -7.98 12.39 9.68
CA ASP A 38 -8.13 12.44 11.15
C ASP A 38 -9.43 11.74 11.61
N ILE A 39 -10.52 11.86 10.82
CA ILE A 39 -11.77 11.12 11.05
C ILE A 39 -11.52 9.61 10.87
N PHE A 40 -10.82 9.20 9.80
CA PHE A 40 -10.45 7.80 9.57
C PHE A 40 -9.66 7.23 10.74
N ALA A 41 -8.60 7.90 11.18
CA ALA A 41 -7.80 7.50 12.33
C ALA A 41 -8.63 7.48 13.65
N GLY A 42 -9.55 8.42 13.80
CA GLY A 42 -10.47 8.49 14.95
C GLY A 42 -11.43 7.30 15.00
N ILE A 43 -11.96 6.86 13.85
CA ILE A 43 -12.82 5.68 13.76
C ILE A 43 -12.04 4.41 14.12
N LEU A 44 -10.80 4.26 13.64
CA LEU A 44 -9.95 3.12 14.01
C LEU A 44 -9.72 3.06 15.51
N ARG A 45 -9.32 4.17 16.14
CA ARG A 45 -9.12 4.23 17.62
C ARG A 45 -10.41 3.98 18.39
N GLY A 46 -11.54 4.47 17.88
CA GLY A 46 -12.86 4.22 18.49
C GLY A 46 -13.35 2.77 18.37
N ASN A 47 -12.66 1.94 17.60
CA ASN A 47 -12.88 0.49 17.45
C ASN A 47 -11.68 -0.32 17.97
N ASP A 48 -10.99 0.18 19.00
CA ASP A 48 -9.89 -0.48 19.71
C ASP A 48 -8.70 -0.86 18.82
N VAL A 49 -8.54 -0.20 17.65
CA VAL A 49 -7.37 -0.35 16.80
C VAL A 49 -6.31 0.65 17.22
N ASP A 50 -5.16 0.13 17.63
CA ASP A 50 -3.99 0.95 17.91
C ASP A 50 -3.41 1.53 16.61
N VAL A 51 -3.33 2.87 16.54
CA VAL A 51 -2.89 3.62 15.34
C VAL A 51 -1.55 4.25 15.61
N VAL A 52 -0.55 3.83 14.84
CA VAL A 52 0.80 4.39 14.81
C VAL A 52 1.05 5.08 13.47
N TYR A 53 1.90 6.11 13.48
CA TYR A 53 2.23 6.84 12.26
C TYR A 53 3.62 6.46 11.72
N LEU A 54 3.70 6.31 10.40
CA LEU A 54 4.94 5.93 9.71
C LEU A 54 6.08 6.91 10.00
N GLU A 55 5.77 8.21 9.99
CA GLU A 55 6.73 9.28 10.29
C GLU A 55 7.23 9.24 11.73
N ASP A 56 6.39 8.85 12.69
CA ASP A 56 6.79 8.73 14.10
C ASP A 56 7.67 7.51 14.30
N LEU A 57 7.26 6.34 13.80
CA LEU A 57 8.06 5.11 13.85
C LEU A 57 9.45 5.29 13.21
N MET A 58 9.51 5.99 12.07
CA MET A 58 10.79 6.24 11.41
C MET A 58 11.66 7.23 12.19
N ALA A 59 11.06 8.27 12.79
CA ALA A 59 11.77 9.21 13.64
C ALA A 59 12.34 8.52 14.89
N GLU A 60 11.53 7.70 15.57
CA GLU A 60 11.95 6.87 16.70
C GLU A 60 13.08 5.91 16.30
N THR A 61 12.98 5.29 15.13
CA THR A 61 14.04 4.42 14.59
C THR A 61 15.37 5.14 14.46
N LEU A 62 15.37 6.39 13.97
CA LEU A 62 16.59 7.20 13.83
C LEU A 62 17.12 7.71 15.17
N GLN A 63 16.23 8.05 16.11
CA GLN A 63 16.61 8.49 17.45
C GLN A 63 17.31 7.38 18.25
N GLU A 64 16.78 6.17 18.18
CA GLU A 64 17.33 4.99 18.88
C GLU A 64 18.62 4.45 18.22
N ASN A 65 18.85 4.78 16.93
CA ASN A 65 20.02 4.31 16.17
C ASN A 65 20.64 5.47 15.38
N PRO A 66 21.29 6.45 16.02
CA PRO A 66 21.83 7.63 15.33
C PRO A 66 22.86 7.31 14.24
N GLU A 67 23.55 6.17 14.36
CA GLU A 67 24.56 5.71 13.42
C GLU A 67 23.99 5.37 12.02
N ILE A 68 22.69 5.00 11.93
CA ILE A 68 22.09 4.68 10.63
C ILE A 68 21.58 5.91 9.88
N LYS A 69 21.51 7.08 10.51
CA LYS A 69 20.99 8.32 9.90
C LYS A 69 21.69 8.66 8.57
N GLU A 70 23.02 8.59 8.58
CA GLU A 70 23.80 8.87 7.38
C GLU A 70 23.57 7.83 6.28
N GLN A 71 23.41 6.56 6.64
CA GLN A 71 23.11 5.50 5.69
C GLN A 71 21.71 5.69 5.09
N PHE A 72 20.71 6.02 5.90
CA PHE A 72 19.36 6.33 5.44
C PHE A 72 19.37 7.46 4.40
N ILE A 73 20.02 8.59 4.70
CA ILE A 73 20.09 9.72 3.78
C ILE A 73 20.77 9.32 2.45
N LYS A 74 21.87 8.56 2.51
CA LYS A 74 22.58 8.09 1.30
C LYS A 74 21.70 7.17 0.44
N GLU A 75 21.03 6.20 1.05
CA GLU A 75 20.14 5.29 0.32
C GLU A 75 18.94 6.04 -0.29
N LEU A 76 18.35 6.98 0.44
CA LEU A 76 17.28 7.82 -0.06
C LEU A 76 17.71 8.61 -1.32
N ILE A 77 18.91 9.20 -1.30
CA ILE A 77 19.46 9.94 -2.45
C ILE A 77 19.70 9.01 -3.64
N VAL A 78 20.19 7.79 -3.40
CA VAL A 78 20.38 6.80 -4.47
C VAL A 78 19.07 6.43 -5.15
N ASP A 79 17.99 6.32 -4.39
CA ASP A 79 16.67 5.99 -4.91
C ASP A 79 15.97 7.18 -5.59
N ALA A 80 16.41 8.40 -5.32
CA ALA A 80 15.72 9.63 -5.73
C ALA A 80 15.93 10.04 -7.20
N GLY A 81 16.80 9.33 -7.94
CA GLY A 81 17.00 9.55 -9.38
C GLY A 81 18.03 10.62 -9.72
N ALA A 82 18.08 10.97 -11.03
CA ALA A 82 19.21 11.69 -11.62
C ALA A 82 19.44 13.11 -11.05
N GLN A 83 18.39 13.83 -10.68
CA GLN A 83 18.52 15.19 -10.13
C GLN A 83 19.14 15.17 -8.74
N ALA A 84 18.67 14.27 -7.88
CA ALA A 84 19.24 14.07 -6.56
C ALA A 84 20.69 13.59 -6.63
N HIS A 85 21.04 12.74 -7.60
CA HIS A 85 22.41 12.29 -7.81
C HIS A 85 23.34 13.43 -8.26
N GLN A 86 22.86 14.33 -9.12
CA GLN A 86 23.65 15.49 -9.55
C GLN A 86 24.01 16.44 -8.41
N GLU A 87 23.10 16.59 -7.45
CA GLU A 87 23.24 17.51 -6.30
C GLU A 87 23.45 16.74 -4.98
N ALA A 88 23.89 15.48 -5.05
CA ALA A 88 23.93 14.56 -3.91
C ALA A 88 24.69 15.12 -2.69
N ALA A 89 25.84 15.80 -2.92
CA ALA A 89 26.64 16.36 -1.83
C ALA A 89 25.89 17.50 -1.10
N ALA A 90 25.27 18.42 -1.85
CA ALA A 90 24.52 19.52 -1.26
C ALA A 90 23.24 19.02 -0.57
N LEU A 91 22.54 18.06 -1.18
CA LEU A 91 21.35 17.44 -0.59
C LEU A 91 21.69 16.66 0.69
N GLN A 92 22.79 15.91 0.70
CA GLN A 92 23.25 15.18 1.87
C GLN A 92 23.63 16.12 3.01
N GLU A 93 24.35 17.21 2.72
CA GLU A 93 24.72 18.22 3.71
C GLU A 93 23.51 18.89 4.31
N TYR A 94 22.54 19.28 3.47
CA TYR A 94 21.29 19.88 3.90
C TYR A 94 20.50 18.96 4.83
N LEU A 95 20.25 17.71 4.42
CA LEU A 95 19.48 16.75 5.22
C LEU A 95 20.19 16.38 6.53
N LYS A 96 21.52 16.24 6.54
CA LYS A 96 22.30 16.03 7.78
C LYS A 96 22.21 17.22 8.73
N GLY A 97 22.03 18.43 8.22
CA GLY A 97 21.88 19.65 9.00
C GLY A 97 20.58 19.69 9.81
N ILE A 98 19.56 18.92 9.46
CA ILE A 98 18.30 18.84 10.21
C ILE A 98 18.52 18.02 11.48
N GLN A 99 18.39 18.67 12.64
CA GLN A 99 18.70 18.07 13.95
C GLN A 99 17.54 17.23 14.51
N ASN A 100 16.31 17.63 14.23
CA ASN A 100 15.12 16.91 14.69
C ASN A 100 14.80 15.76 13.72
N GLU A 101 14.74 14.53 14.21
CA GLU A 101 14.58 13.33 13.39
C GLU A 101 13.20 13.30 12.71
N LYS A 102 12.15 13.77 13.38
CA LYS A 102 10.81 13.86 12.75
C LYS A 102 10.78 14.92 11.65
N GLU A 103 11.41 16.07 11.85
CA GLU A 103 11.53 17.09 10.80
C GLU A 103 12.34 16.56 9.61
N LEU A 104 13.42 15.83 9.86
CA LEU A 104 14.19 15.17 8.80
C LEU A 104 13.30 14.20 8.01
N VAL A 105 12.58 13.31 8.69
CA VAL A 105 11.70 12.33 8.05
C VAL A 105 10.65 13.03 7.20
N LEU A 106 9.91 14.00 7.77
CA LEU A 106 8.90 14.76 7.05
C LEU A 106 9.50 15.52 5.86
N LYS A 107 10.70 16.08 5.99
CA LYS A 107 11.38 16.77 4.87
C LYS A 107 11.75 15.80 3.74
N THR A 108 12.12 14.57 4.06
CA THR A 108 12.36 13.54 3.02
C THR A 108 11.10 13.09 2.30
N MET A 109 9.94 13.20 2.95
CA MET A 109 8.62 12.90 2.38
C MET A 109 8.09 14.05 1.53
N SER A 110 8.17 15.29 2.03
CA SER A 110 7.68 16.49 1.35
C SER A 110 8.54 16.89 0.15
N GLY A 111 9.79 16.42 0.09
CA GLY A 111 10.75 16.79 -0.94
C GLY A 111 11.62 17.99 -0.59
N VAL A 112 12.67 18.23 -1.38
CA VAL A 112 13.63 19.32 -1.18
C VAL A 112 13.69 20.18 -2.43
N HIS A 113 13.39 21.45 -2.27
CA HIS A 113 13.46 22.42 -3.37
C HIS A 113 14.91 22.80 -3.71
N ARG A 114 15.16 23.20 -4.95
CA ARG A 114 16.46 23.74 -5.37
C ARG A 114 16.83 25.01 -4.59
N ASP A 115 15.83 25.82 -4.23
CA ASP A 115 16.03 27.04 -3.45
C ASP A 115 16.51 26.75 -2.01
N ASP A 116 16.08 25.63 -1.41
CA ASP A 116 16.52 25.17 -0.09
C ASP A 116 18.05 24.90 -0.05
N LEU A 117 18.61 24.49 -1.20
CA LEU A 117 20.04 24.20 -1.35
C LEU A 117 20.86 25.39 -1.87
N GLY A 118 20.26 26.57 -2.06
CA GLY A 118 20.94 27.74 -2.61
C GLY A 118 21.47 27.55 -4.04
N LEU A 119 20.84 26.68 -4.84
CA LEU A 119 21.30 26.34 -6.20
C LEU A 119 20.82 27.29 -7.28
N LYS A 120 20.01 28.29 -6.94
CA LYS A 120 19.47 29.27 -7.88
C LYS A 120 20.58 30.07 -8.56
N GLY A 121 20.55 30.12 -9.89
CA GLY A 121 21.49 30.90 -10.69
C GLY A 121 22.86 30.25 -10.95
N LYS A 122 23.15 29.06 -10.43
CA LYS A 122 24.44 28.37 -10.66
C LYS A 122 24.58 27.81 -12.08
N ASN A 123 23.46 27.48 -12.74
CA ASN A 123 23.44 26.90 -14.10
C ASN A 123 22.45 27.66 -15.00
N PRO A 124 22.83 28.81 -15.61
CA PRO A 124 21.90 29.72 -16.27
C PRO A 124 21.03 29.11 -17.37
N LEU A 125 21.55 28.14 -18.13
CA LEU A 125 20.77 27.43 -19.15
C LEU A 125 19.81 26.41 -18.52
N VAL A 126 20.32 25.64 -17.57
CA VAL A 126 19.51 24.64 -16.84
C VAL A 126 18.38 25.32 -16.09
N ASP A 127 18.69 26.41 -15.39
CA ASP A 127 17.70 27.18 -14.60
C ASP A 127 16.64 27.83 -15.51
N LYS A 128 16.98 28.18 -16.75
CA LYS A 128 16.02 28.71 -17.73
C LYS A 128 15.19 27.62 -18.40
N VAL A 129 15.78 26.48 -18.73
CA VAL A 129 15.13 25.38 -19.45
C VAL A 129 14.40 24.45 -18.50
N ARG A 130 14.98 24.20 -17.32
CA ARG A 130 14.39 23.39 -16.25
C ARG A 130 13.71 24.24 -15.16
N SER A 131 13.21 25.42 -15.52
CA SER A 131 12.44 26.26 -14.57
C SER A 131 11.24 25.51 -13.96
N ARG A 132 10.81 24.40 -14.57
CA ARG A 132 9.78 23.49 -14.05
C ARG A 132 10.33 22.45 -13.07
N ALA A 133 11.62 22.12 -13.07
CA ALA A 133 12.23 21.19 -12.12
C ALA A 133 12.55 21.92 -10.82
N ARG A 134 11.53 22.12 -9.99
CA ARG A 134 11.64 22.83 -8.71
C ARG A 134 12.34 22.02 -7.64
N PHE A 135 12.27 20.71 -7.71
CA PHE A 135 12.77 19.78 -6.71
C PHE A 135 14.13 19.19 -7.10
N VAL A 136 15.02 19.05 -6.09
CA VAL A 136 16.19 18.17 -6.14
C VAL A 136 15.80 16.77 -5.65
N LEU A 137 14.95 16.73 -4.64
CA LEU A 137 14.32 15.52 -4.15
C LEU A 137 12.80 15.68 -4.35
N ASP A 138 12.20 14.87 -5.21
CA ASP A 138 10.77 14.94 -5.47
C ASP A 138 9.95 14.55 -4.23
N PRO A 139 8.74 15.12 -4.04
CA PRO A 139 7.82 14.67 -3.00
C PRO A 139 7.33 13.24 -3.26
N ILE A 140 6.78 12.59 -2.24
CA ILE A 140 6.18 11.25 -2.33
C ILE A 140 4.70 11.28 -1.89
N PRO A 141 3.82 11.88 -2.69
CA PRO A 141 2.44 12.15 -2.32
C PRO A 141 1.59 10.89 -2.11
N ASN A 142 1.98 9.74 -2.67
CA ASN A 142 1.24 8.48 -2.50
C ASN A 142 1.51 7.79 -1.16
N LEU A 143 2.38 8.33 -0.29
CA LEU A 143 2.81 7.65 0.94
C LEU A 143 1.67 7.44 1.95
N TYR A 144 0.60 8.25 1.92
CA TYR A 144 -0.57 8.01 2.77
C TYR A 144 -1.31 6.70 2.41
N PHE A 145 -1.01 6.10 1.25
CA PHE A 145 -1.37 4.73 0.92
C PHE A 145 -0.31 3.76 1.46
N THR A 146 -0.28 3.60 2.77
CA THR A 146 0.70 2.79 3.48
C THR A 146 0.60 1.29 3.19
N ARG A 147 -0.47 0.85 2.52
CA ARG A 147 -0.69 -0.55 2.13
C ARG A 147 0.31 -1.05 1.10
N ASP A 148 0.62 -0.24 0.09
CA ASP A 148 1.34 -0.69 -1.10
C ASP A 148 2.84 -0.92 -0.88
N PRO A 149 3.57 -0.07 -0.12
CA PRO A 149 5.02 -0.21 0.04
C PRO A 149 5.44 -1.43 0.87
N PHE A 150 4.56 -1.92 1.74
CA PHE A 150 4.83 -3.07 2.61
C PHE A 150 3.55 -3.75 3.08
N ALA A 151 3.61 -5.06 3.33
CA ALA A 151 2.46 -5.83 3.82
C ALA A 151 2.89 -6.88 4.84
N SER A 152 2.09 -7.06 5.89
CA SER A 152 2.23 -8.17 6.82
C SER A 152 1.46 -9.39 6.33
N MET A 153 2.03 -10.58 6.53
CA MET A 153 1.42 -11.86 6.21
C MET A 153 1.97 -12.94 7.14
N GLY A 154 1.06 -13.69 7.79
CA GLY A 154 1.48 -14.62 8.84
C GLY A 154 2.36 -13.93 9.89
N ASN A 155 3.52 -14.51 10.18
CA ASN A 155 4.53 -14.01 11.11
C ASN A 155 5.62 -13.12 10.45
N GLY A 156 5.41 -12.72 9.21
CA GLY A 156 6.40 -11.95 8.46
C GLY A 156 5.84 -10.72 7.73
N VAL A 157 6.74 -10.07 7.01
CA VAL A 157 6.48 -8.83 6.27
C VAL A 157 7.15 -8.88 4.90
N SER A 158 6.54 -8.24 3.92
CA SER A 158 7.19 -7.89 2.66
C SER A 158 7.57 -6.41 2.67
N ILE A 159 8.80 -6.10 2.28
CA ILE A 159 9.22 -4.75 1.90
C ILE A 159 9.27 -4.74 0.38
N ASN A 160 8.29 -4.12 -0.22
CA ASN A 160 7.95 -4.35 -1.61
C ASN A 160 8.93 -3.70 -2.61
N HIS A 161 9.14 -4.37 -3.74
CA HIS A 161 9.68 -3.73 -4.94
C HIS A 161 8.50 -3.15 -5.72
N MET A 162 8.36 -1.83 -5.70
CA MET A 162 7.23 -1.17 -6.36
C MET A 162 7.37 -1.22 -7.89
N TYR A 163 6.25 -1.37 -8.58
CA TYR A 163 6.19 -1.31 -10.04
C TYR A 163 6.75 0.01 -10.60
N SER A 164 6.42 1.12 -9.97
CA SER A 164 6.92 2.43 -10.35
C SER A 164 8.17 2.79 -9.55
N LYS A 165 9.23 3.19 -10.27
CA LYS A 165 10.46 3.72 -9.65
C LYS A 165 10.19 4.92 -8.75
N THR A 166 9.22 5.77 -9.11
CA THR A 166 8.83 6.94 -8.33
C THR A 166 8.36 6.54 -6.93
N ARG A 167 7.55 5.49 -6.83
CA ARG A 167 7.04 4.97 -5.55
C ARG A 167 8.03 4.07 -4.80
N ASN A 168 9.07 3.57 -5.45
CA ASN A 168 10.00 2.64 -4.78
C ASN A 168 10.73 3.29 -3.58
N ARG A 169 10.83 4.62 -3.54
CA ARG A 169 11.36 5.36 -2.36
C ARG A 169 10.48 5.21 -1.11
N GLU A 170 9.18 5.01 -1.28
CA GLU A 170 8.25 4.83 -0.16
C GLU A 170 8.63 3.62 0.71
N THR A 171 9.19 2.59 0.11
CA THR A 171 9.55 1.34 0.79
C THR A 171 10.77 1.46 1.73
N ILE A 172 11.55 2.55 1.63
CA ILE A 172 12.73 2.76 2.46
C ILE A 172 12.35 2.91 3.95
N TYR A 173 11.24 3.57 4.24
CA TYR A 173 10.79 3.77 5.63
C TYR A 173 10.48 2.44 6.31
N GLY A 174 9.68 1.58 5.66
CA GLY A 174 9.39 0.24 6.16
C GLY A 174 10.65 -0.61 6.33
N LYS A 175 11.61 -0.53 5.39
CA LYS A 175 12.90 -1.22 5.52
C LYS A 175 13.63 -0.81 6.80
N TYR A 176 13.73 0.49 7.08
CA TYR A 176 14.47 0.97 8.26
C TYR A 176 13.71 0.65 9.55
N ILE A 177 12.40 0.83 9.58
CA ILE A 177 11.55 0.49 10.74
C ILE A 177 11.68 -1.00 11.07
N MET A 178 11.46 -1.90 10.12
CA MET A 178 11.47 -3.34 10.38
C MET A 178 12.85 -3.88 10.77
N ASN A 179 13.94 -3.24 10.29
CA ASN A 179 15.29 -3.71 10.60
C ASN A 179 15.91 -3.09 11.85
N TYR A 180 15.45 -1.90 12.27
CA TYR A 180 16.16 -1.13 13.31
C TYR A 180 15.28 -0.65 14.46
N HIS A 181 13.96 -0.52 14.28
CA HIS A 181 13.08 -0.07 15.35
C HIS A 181 13.07 -1.08 16.51
N PRO A 182 13.19 -0.64 17.78
CA PRO A 182 13.26 -1.54 18.94
C PRO A 182 12.17 -2.61 19.00
N ASP A 183 10.94 -2.26 18.63
CA ASP A 183 9.78 -3.15 18.73
C ASP A 183 9.69 -4.17 17.58
N TYR A 184 10.38 -3.94 16.44
CA TYR A 184 10.21 -4.81 15.25
C TYR A 184 11.48 -5.53 14.83
N ARG A 185 12.67 -4.98 15.12
CA ARG A 185 13.93 -5.60 14.75
C ARG A 185 14.05 -7.02 15.32
N ASN A 186 14.41 -7.96 14.46
CA ASN A 186 14.56 -9.39 14.82
C ASN A 186 13.26 -10.09 15.29
N GLN A 187 12.09 -9.46 15.14
CA GLN A 187 10.81 -10.03 15.54
C GLN A 187 9.96 -10.48 14.35
N VAL A 188 10.25 -9.98 13.17
CA VAL A 188 9.51 -10.30 11.95
C VAL A 188 10.43 -10.90 10.89
N ILE A 189 9.94 -11.90 10.16
CA ILE A 189 10.63 -12.48 9.03
C ILE A 189 10.33 -11.63 7.79
N GLN A 190 11.38 -11.31 7.01
CA GLN A 190 11.18 -10.57 5.77
C GLN A 190 11.07 -11.54 4.60
N TYR A 191 9.85 -11.72 4.06
CA TYR A 191 9.58 -12.60 2.94
C TYR A 191 9.86 -11.97 1.57
N TYR A 192 9.90 -10.65 1.48
CA TYR A 192 10.23 -9.94 0.23
C TYR A 192 11.09 -8.71 0.52
N ASP A 193 12.09 -8.47 -0.36
CA ASP A 193 13.01 -7.33 -0.23
C ASP A 193 12.79 -6.33 -1.38
N ARG A 194 12.84 -5.05 -1.06
CA ARG A 194 12.70 -3.96 -2.05
C ARG A 194 13.74 -3.98 -3.19
N LYS A 195 14.80 -4.76 -3.04
CA LYS A 195 15.85 -4.99 -4.05
C LYS A 195 15.61 -6.23 -4.89
N ASP A 196 14.59 -7.02 -4.58
CA ASP A 196 14.21 -8.16 -5.42
C ASP A 196 13.84 -7.68 -6.82
N ARG A 197 13.98 -8.56 -7.80
CA ARG A 197 13.94 -8.16 -9.22
C ARG A 197 12.53 -7.81 -9.71
N PHE A 198 11.51 -8.46 -9.18
CA PHE A 198 10.16 -8.42 -9.68
C PHE A 198 9.27 -7.53 -8.80
N SER A 199 8.30 -6.84 -9.41
CA SER A 199 7.42 -5.96 -8.64
C SER A 199 6.31 -6.72 -7.94
N ILE A 200 6.04 -6.28 -6.69
CA ILE A 200 4.90 -6.68 -5.87
C ILE A 200 4.47 -5.47 -5.05
N GLU A 201 3.16 -5.29 -4.88
CA GLU A 201 2.60 -4.21 -4.06
C GLU A 201 1.55 -4.78 -3.08
N GLY A 202 1.48 -4.20 -1.88
CA GLY A 202 0.66 -4.75 -0.79
C GLY A 202 -0.85 -4.68 -1.00
N GLY A 203 -1.31 -3.84 -1.94
CA GLY A 203 -2.70 -3.83 -2.39
C GLY A 203 -3.14 -5.13 -3.06
N ASP A 204 -2.19 -5.90 -3.58
CA ASP A 204 -2.45 -7.24 -4.15
C ASP A 204 -2.44 -8.37 -3.10
N ILE A 205 -1.99 -8.11 -1.87
CA ILE A 205 -1.84 -9.15 -0.85
C ILE A 205 -3.00 -9.10 0.14
N LEU A 206 -3.84 -10.15 0.14
CA LEU A 206 -4.98 -10.30 1.04
C LEU A 206 -4.77 -11.54 1.93
N ASN A 207 -4.73 -11.32 3.26
CA ASN A 207 -4.78 -12.41 4.22
C ASN A 207 -6.24 -12.88 4.33
N LEU A 208 -6.56 -14.07 3.83
CA LEU A 208 -7.91 -14.64 3.90
C LEU A 208 -8.13 -15.42 5.18
N SER A 209 -7.08 -16.06 5.67
CA SER A 209 -7.02 -16.75 6.95
C SER A 209 -5.55 -16.88 7.38
N ASN A 210 -5.27 -17.49 8.52
CA ASN A 210 -3.90 -17.80 8.95
C ASN A 210 -3.16 -18.73 7.98
N ARG A 211 -3.90 -19.50 7.16
CA ARG A 211 -3.34 -20.53 6.26
C ARG A 211 -3.41 -20.19 4.78
N VAL A 212 -4.19 -19.18 4.40
CA VAL A 212 -4.48 -18.85 2.99
C VAL A 212 -4.25 -17.38 2.71
N LEU A 213 -3.41 -17.08 1.72
CA LEU A 213 -3.29 -15.76 1.10
C LEU A 213 -3.99 -15.76 -0.26
N ALA A 214 -4.63 -14.63 -0.61
CA ALA A 214 -4.89 -14.32 -2.01
C ALA A 214 -3.91 -13.26 -2.47
N VAL A 215 -3.30 -13.44 -3.65
CA VAL A 215 -2.37 -12.46 -4.22
C VAL A 215 -2.76 -12.16 -5.66
N GLY A 216 -2.98 -10.88 -5.96
CA GLY A 216 -3.33 -10.44 -7.32
C GLY A 216 -2.15 -10.53 -8.28
N ILE A 217 -2.37 -11.12 -9.47
CA ILE A 217 -1.56 -10.85 -10.65
C ILE A 217 -2.20 -9.66 -11.32
N SER A 218 -1.53 -8.50 -11.30
CA SER A 218 -2.13 -7.21 -11.65
C SER A 218 -1.20 -6.36 -12.53
N GLN A 219 -1.52 -5.10 -12.73
CA GLN A 219 -0.60 -4.14 -13.33
C GLN A 219 0.68 -3.97 -12.48
N ARG A 220 0.59 -4.18 -11.17
CA ARG A 220 1.62 -3.84 -10.19
C ARG A 220 2.39 -5.03 -9.66
N THR A 221 1.79 -6.20 -9.66
CA THR A 221 2.38 -7.44 -9.11
C THR A 221 2.53 -8.47 -10.22
N THR A 222 3.77 -8.94 -10.42
CA THR A 222 4.09 -9.93 -11.44
C THR A 222 3.98 -11.37 -10.90
N PRO A 223 3.68 -12.37 -11.76
CA PRO A 223 3.63 -13.77 -11.33
C PRO A 223 4.97 -14.28 -10.77
N GLU A 224 6.10 -13.80 -11.30
CA GLU A 224 7.44 -14.17 -10.80
C GLU A 224 7.68 -13.66 -9.37
N ALA A 225 7.11 -12.50 -9.01
CA ALA A 225 7.18 -11.99 -7.64
C ALA A 225 6.38 -12.88 -6.68
N ILE A 226 5.20 -13.34 -7.11
CA ILE A 226 4.35 -14.25 -6.33
C ILE A 226 5.06 -15.60 -6.12
N GLU A 227 5.70 -16.18 -7.15
CA GLU A 227 6.48 -17.40 -6.99
C GLU A 227 7.66 -17.23 -6.03
N LEU A 228 8.36 -16.09 -6.10
CA LEU A 228 9.47 -15.81 -5.18
C LEU A 228 8.97 -15.66 -3.73
N LEU A 229 7.86 -14.93 -3.54
CA LEU A 229 7.21 -14.79 -2.24
C LEU A 229 6.78 -16.16 -1.69
N ALA A 230 6.10 -16.97 -2.50
CA ALA A 230 5.62 -18.31 -2.14
C ALA A 230 6.76 -19.22 -1.68
N LYS A 231 7.87 -19.26 -2.43
CA LYS A 231 9.06 -20.05 -2.06
C LYS A 231 9.60 -19.68 -0.69
N ARG A 232 9.67 -18.39 -0.38
CA ARG A 232 10.19 -17.90 0.90
C ARG A 232 9.23 -18.19 2.05
N ILE A 233 7.93 -17.98 1.86
CA ILE A 233 6.90 -18.33 2.86
C ILE A 233 6.92 -19.83 3.14
N PHE A 234 6.96 -20.66 2.10
CA PHE A 234 6.94 -22.11 2.28
C PHE A 234 8.28 -22.69 2.76
N ALA A 235 9.39 -21.97 2.65
CA ALA A 235 10.67 -22.35 3.25
C ALA A 235 10.74 -22.08 4.76
N ASP A 236 9.91 -21.18 5.26
CA ASP A 236 9.82 -20.89 6.69
C ASP A 236 9.01 -21.98 7.41
N GLU A 237 9.68 -22.71 8.30
CA GLU A 237 9.07 -23.80 9.08
C GLU A 237 8.05 -23.29 10.11
N ASN A 238 8.09 -22.00 10.46
CA ASN A 238 7.17 -21.39 11.41
C ASN A 238 5.97 -20.72 10.70
N SER A 239 5.93 -20.70 9.38
CA SER A 239 4.81 -20.16 8.63
C SER A 239 3.63 -21.13 8.65
N GLU A 240 2.46 -20.64 9.07
CA GLU A 240 1.21 -21.38 9.00
C GLU A 240 0.56 -21.30 7.59
N ILE A 241 1.08 -20.45 6.70
CA ILE A 241 0.53 -20.27 5.35
C ILE A 241 0.83 -21.52 4.51
N GLU A 242 -0.22 -22.20 4.05
CA GLU A 242 -0.15 -23.45 3.29
C GLU A 242 -0.47 -23.25 1.81
N THR A 243 -1.29 -22.23 1.51
CA THR A 243 -1.80 -21.99 0.16
C THR A 243 -1.75 -20.51 -0.20
N ILE A 244 -1.33 -20.23 -1.42
CA ILE A 244 -1.48 -18.91 -2.05
C ILE A 244 -2.41 -19.06 -3.24
N LEU A 245 -3.51 -18.32 -3.26
CA LEU A 245 -4.40 -18.18 -4.42
C LEU A 245 -3.93 -16.98 -5.25
N ALA A 246 -3.27 -17.23 -6.37
CA ALA A 246 -2.92 -16.19 -7.31
C ALA A 246 -4.12 -15.89 -8.22
N ILE A 247 -4.63 -14.66 -8.18
CA ILE A 247 -5.82 -14.22 -8.90
C ILE A 247 -5.40 -13.26 -10.01
N ASP A 248 -5.50 -13.70 -11.26
CA ASP A 248 -5.14 -12.93 -12.45
C ASP A 248 -6.28 -11.98 -12.81
N ILE A 249 -6.11 -10.69 -12.58
CA ILE A 249 -7.07 -9.65 -12.89
C ILE A 249 -6.63 -8.83 -14.11
N PRO A 250 -7.56 -8.20 -14.85
CA PRO A 250 -7.19 -7.39 -16.02
C PRO A 250 -6.19 -6.29 -15.66
N SER A 251 -5.07 -6.24 -16.38
CA SER A 251 -3.98 -5.28 -16.16
C SER A 251 -4.31 -3.90 -16.74
N VAL A 252 -5.18 -3.19 -16.04
CA VAL A 252 -5.62 -1.82 -16.39
C VAL A 252 -5.54 -0.91 -15.16
N ARG A 253 -5.33 0.40 -15.38
CA ARG A 253 -5.22 1.37 -14.29
C ARG A 253 -6.44 1.38 -13.34
N ALA A 254 -7.64 1.08 -13.83
CA ALA A 254 -8.84 1.01 -13.02
C ALA A 254 -8.78 -0.11 -11.95
N TYR A 255 -8.02 -1.17 -12.23
CA TYR A 255 -7.83 -2.34 -11.35
C TYR A 255 -6.35 -2.50 -11.00
N MET A 256 -5.75 -1.44 -10.45
CA MET A 256 -4.31 -1.40 -10.15
C MET A 256 -3.88 -2.59 -9.29
N HIS A 257 -4.70 -2.93 -8.29
CA HIS A 257 -4.46 -4.00 -7.33
C HIS A 257 -5.73 -4.83 -7.13
N LEU A 258 -5.55 -6.03 -6.59
CA LEU A 258 -6.65 -6.93 -6.25
C LEU A 258 -7.64 -6.28 -5.27
N ASP A 259 -7.16 -5.50 -4.29
CA ASP A 259 -8.00 -4.86 -3.29
C ASP A 259 -8.88 -3.72 -3.82
N THR A 260 -8.62 -3.23 -5.03
CA THR A 260 -9.50 -2.26 -5.69
C THR A 260 -10.75 -2.92 -6.30
N VAL A 261 -10.75 -4.25 -6.39
CA VAL A 261 -11.83 -5.04 -7.02
C VAL A 261 -12.35 -6.19 -6.16
N LEU A 262 -11.63 -6.55 -5.08
CA LEU A 262 -12.01 -7.63 -4.15
C LEU A 262 -11.48 -7.35 -2.75
N THR A 263 -12.34 -7.29 -1.73
CA THR A 263 -11.94 -7.29 -0.32
C THR A 263 -12.85 -8.16 0.53
N GLN A 264 -12.27 -8.82 1.53
CA GLN A 264 -13.01 -9.58 2.54
C GLN A 264 -13.62 -8.63 3.57
N VAL A 265 -14.90 -8.81 3.89
CA VAL A 265 -15.67 -7.95 4.81
C VAL A 265 -16.26 -8.71 6.00
N ASP A 266 -16.27 -10.05 5.93
CA ASP A 266 -16.71 -10.95 7.00
C ASP A 266 -16.04 -12.31 6.77
N HIS A 267 -16.23 -13.26 7.66
CA HIS A 267 -15.69 -14.62 7.51
C HIS A 267 -16.05 -15.25 6.16
N ASP A 268 -17.30 -15.07 5.71
CA ASP A 268 -17.86 -15.68 4.51
C ASP A 268 -18.35 -14.67 3.44
N LYS A 269 -17.98 -13.38 3.56
CA LYS A 269 -18.49 -12.33 2.67
C LYS A 269 -17.35 -11.49 2.10
N PHE A 270 -17.49 -11.16 0.81
CA PHE A 270 -16.55 -10.33 0.07
C PHE A 270 -17.31 -9.24 -0.70
N VAL A 271 -16.76 -8.03 -0.72
CA VAL A 271 -17.11 -7.04 -1.73
C VAL A 271 -16.30 -7.35 -2.98
N VAL A 272 -16.97 -7.35 -4.13
CA VAL A 272 -16.32 -7.63 -5.41
C VAL A 272 -16.86 -6.71 -6.50
N TYR A 273 -15.96 -6.23 -7.35
CA TYR A 273 -16.38 -5.60 -8.60
C TYR A 273 -16.81 -6.67 -9.61
N PRO A 274 -18.08 -6.63 -10.12
CA PRO A 274 -18.60 -7.70 -10.98
C PRO A 274 -17.75 -7.98 -12.23
N GLY A 275 -17.07 -6.97 -12.77
CA GLY A 275 -16.28 -7.10 -13.98
C GLY A 275 -15.10 -8.07 -13.91
N ILE A 276 -14.68 -8.50 -12.70
CA ILE A 276 -13.60 -9.49 -12.56
C ILE A 276 -14.12 -10.92 -12.35
N ILE A 277 -15.39 -11.12 -11.98
CA ILE A 277 -15.89 -12.45 -11.56
C ILE A 277 -15.75 -13.49 -12.68
N GLU A 278 -16.09 -13.11 -13.91
CA GLU A 278 -16.08 -14.00 -15.07
C GLU A 278 -14.75 -14.01 -15.83
N ASN A 279 -13.86 -13.03 -15.57
CA ASN A 279 -12.67 -12.80 -16.38
C ASN A 279 -11.36 -13.09 -15.63
N SER A 280 -11.42 -13.44 -14.34
CA SER A 280 -10.24 -13.76 -13.57
C SER A 280 -9.89 -15.25 -13.65
N ARG A 281 -8.63 -15.54 -13.93
CA ARG A 281 -8.07 -16.88 -13.76
C ARG A 281 -7.52 -17.01 -12.34
N ILE A 282 -7.64 -18.19 -11.77
CA ILE A 282 -7.22 -18.44 -10.38
C ILE A 282 -6.26 -19.62 -10.37
N PHE A 283 -5.14 -19.45 -9.71
CA PHE A 283 -4.12 -20.48 -9.56
C PHE A 283 -3.91 -20.78 -8.07
N GLU A 284 -3.98 -22.03 -7.73
CA GLU A 284 -3.55 -22.54 -6.43
C GLU A 284 -2.04 -22.76 -6.45
N ILE A 285 -1.33 -22.25 -5.47
CA ILE A 285 0.11 -22.43 -5.28
C ILE A 285 0.33 -23.03 -3.90
N CYS A 286 0.92 -24.22 -3.87
CA CYS A 286 1.26 -24.95 -2.66
C CYS A 286 2.74 -25.35 -2.65
N ARG A 287 3.24 -25.81 -1.49
CA ARG A 287 4.58 -26.38 -1.37
C ARG A 287 4.69 -27.66 -2.24
N GLY A 288 5.73 -27.74 -3.05
CA GLY A 288 6.06 -28.94 -3.83
C GLY A 288 6.72 -30.04 -3.01
N ASN A 289 7.06 -31.14 -3.69
CA ASN A 289 7.64 -32.33 -3.04
C ASN A 289 9.12 -32.17 -2.67
N LYS A 290 9.81 -31.16 -3.24
CA LYS A 290 11.22 -30.87 -2.98
C LYS A 290 11.36 -29.47 -2.41
N ALA A 291 12.45 -29.20 -1.71
CA ALA A 291 12.80 -27.85 -1.31
C ALA A 291 12.83 -26.93 -2.55
N ASP A 292 12.33 -25.72 -2.41
CA ASP A 292 12.20 -24.70 -3.46
C ASP A 292 11.28 -25.04 -4.66
N GLU A 293 10.59 -26.19 -4.63
CA GLU A 293 9.59 -26.55 -5.65
C GLU A 293 8.21 -26.03 -5.25
N LEU A 294 7.48 -25.45 -6.22
CA LEU A 294 6.09 -25.07 -6.08
C LEU A 294 5.21 -26.02 -6.89
N GLN A 295 4.08 -26.41 -6.32
CA GLN A 295 3.00 -27.03 -7.06
C GLN A 295 2.00 -25.95 -7.43
N VAL A 296 1.70 -25.80 -8.72
CA VAL A 296 0.78 -24.80 -9.25
C VAL A 296 -0.31 -25.48 -10.06
N ALA A 297 -1.56 -25.17 -9.76
CA ALA A 297 -2.72 -25.69 -10.48
C ALA A 297 -3.69 -24.55 -10.82
N GLU A 298 -4.20 -24.51 -12.05
CA GLU A 298 -5.28 -23.62 -12.43
C GLU A 298 -6.62 -24.18 -11.95
N LEU A 299 -7.46 -23.31 -11.36
CA LEU A 299 -8.76 -23.67 -10.82
C LEU A 299 -9.88 -23.22 -11.78
N ASP A 300 -10.68 -24.17 -12.27
CA ASP A 300 -11.75 -23.91 -13.24
C ASP A 300 -13.13 -23.67 -12.59
N ASN A 301 -13.20 -23.64 -11.25
CA ASN A 301 -14.46 -23.62 -10.50
C ASN A 301 -14.99 -22.22 -10.15
N GLY A 302 -14.32 -21.16 -10.65
CA GLY A 302 -14.70 -19.76 -10.44
C GLY A 302 -14.36 -19.22 -9.05
N LEU A 303 -14.36 -17.87 -8.94
CA LEU A 303 -13.85 -17.13 -7.77
C LEU A 303 -14.52 -17.55 -6.45
N ALA A 304 -15.85 -17.61 -6.43
CA ALA A 304 -16.59 -17.90 -5.20
C ALA A 304 -16.30 -19.30 -4.65
N VAL A 305 -16.23 -20.30 -5.54
CA VAL A 305 -15.96 -21.69 -5.15
C VAL A 305 -14.50 -21.85 -4.74
N ALA A 306 -13.56 -21.25 -5.47
CA ALA A 306 -12.15 -21.28 -5.12
C ALA A 306 -11.90 -20.70 -3.70
N LEU A 307 -12.45 -19.52 -3.40
CA LEU A 307 -12.32 -18.89 -2.09
C LEU A 307 -12.97 -19.77 -0.99
N ALA A 308 -14.21 -20.24 -1.19
CA ALA A 308 -14.92 -21.08 -0.22
C ALA A 308 -14.14 -22.34 0.11
N THR A 309 -13.68 -23.08 -0.91
CA THR A 309 -12.94 -24.33 -0.75
C THR A 309 -11.68 -24.14 0.08
N HIS A 310 -10.85 -23.14 -0.23
CA HIS A 310 -9.57 -22.92 0.44
C HIS A 310 -9.70 -22.30 1.84
N MET A 311 -10.81 -21.60 2.08
CA MET A 311 -11.15 -21.10 3.42
C MET A 311 -11.88 -22.14 4.30
N GLY A 312 -12.16 -23.33 3.77
CA GLY A 312 -12.88 -24.39 4.49
C GLY A 312 -14.35 -24.05 4.75
N LEU A 313 -14.99 -23.27 3.86
CA LEU A 313 -16.37 -22.84 3.98
C LEU A 313 -17.26 -23.58 2.96
N ASP A 314 -18.53 -23.82 3.33
CA ASP A 314 -19.50 -24.41 2.40
C ASP A 314 -19.81 -23.47 1.23
N ARG A 315 -19.83 -22.15 1.49
CA ARG A 315 -20.09 -21.10 0.50
C ARG A 315 -19.58 -19.77 0.97
N ILE A 316 -19.36 -18.84 0.04
CA ILE A 316 -19.17 -17.42 0.31
C ILE A 316 -20.25 -16.56 -0.37
N THR A 317 -20.44 -15.37 0.16
CA THR A 317 -21.34 -14.37 -0.40
C THR A 317 -20.52 -13.28 -1.09
N LEU A 318 -20.74 -13.08 -2.38
CA LEU A 318 -20.18 -11.96 -3.14
C LEU A 318 -21.16 -10.79 -3.13
N ILE A 319 -20.73 -9.64 -2.60
CA ILE A 319 -21.52 -8.40 -2.57
C ILE A 319 -20.97 -7.52 -3.70
N HIS A 320 -21.84 -7.23 -4.68
CA HIS A 320 -21.43 -6.53 -5.89
C HIS A 320 -21.28 -5.03 -5.64
N CYS A 321 -20.06 -4.51 -5.83
CA CYS A 321 -19.78 -3.08 -5.80
C CYS A 321 -20.66 -2.34 -6.81
N GLY A 322 -21.43 -1.32 -6.36
CA GLY A 322 -22.37 -0.56 -7.16
C GLY A 322 -23.62 -1.33 -7.58
N GLY A 323 -23.82 -2.56 -7.11
CA GLY A 323 -25.01 -3.36 -7.36
C GLY A 323 -25.10 -3.95 -8.78
N ALA A 324 -26.32 -4.06 -9.31
CA ALA A 324 -26.58 -4.66 -10.61
C ALA A 324 -26.49 -3.68 -11.81
N ASP A 325 -26.52 -2.39 -11.55
CA ASP A 325 -26.37 -1.37 -12.60
C ASP A 325 -24.92 -1.20 -12.99
N ARG A 326 -24.62 -1.38 -14.27
CA ARG A 326 -23.24 -1.34 -14.78
C ARG A 326 -22.58 0.03 -14.57
N VAL A 327 -23.32 1.12 -14.81
CA VAL A 327 -22.76 2.49 -14.67
C VAL A 327 -22.49 2.78 -13.20
N ALA A 328 -23.39 2.42 -12.31
CA ALA A 328 -23.18 2.57 -10.87
C ALA A 328 -21.97 1.73 -10.39
N SER A 329 -21.87 0.49 -10.86
CA SER A 329 -20.76 -0.41 -10.53
C SER A 329 -19.40 0.14 -10.98
N GLU A 330 -19.29 0.61 -12.22
CA GLU A 330 -18.06 1.23 -12.74
C GLU A 330 -17.71 2.52 -11.98
N ARG A 331 -18.70 3.34 -11.61
CA ARG A 331 -18.50 4.60 -10.85
C ARG A 331 -18.06 4.34 -9.41
N GLU A 332 -18.70 3.41 -8.71
CA GLU A 332 -18.35 3.12 -7.32
C GLU A 332 -17.04 2.34 -7.22
N GLN A 333 -16.73 1.46 -8.19
CA GLN A 333 -15.40 0.84 -8.27
C GLN A 333 -14.31 1.90 -8.49
N TRP A 334 -14.53 2.88 -9.38
CA TRP A 334 -13.60 3.98 -9.58
C TRP A 334 -13.40 4.84 -8.32
N ASN A 335 -14.40 4.91 -7.46
CA ASN A 335 -14.37 5.61 -6.17
C ASN A 335 -13.99 4.67 -5.00
N ASP A 336 -13.28 3.58 -5.27
CA ASP A 336 -12.77 2.64 -4.27
C ASP A 336 -13.87 1.97 -3.43
N GLY A 337 -15.06 1.73 -4.02
CA GLY A 337 -16.19 1.08 -3.35
C GLY A 337 -15.91 -0.37 -2.93
N SER A 338 -14.99 -1.06 -3.62
CA SER A 338 -14.50 -2.38 -3.21
C SER A 338 -13.30 -2.33 -2.26
N ASN A 339 -12.66 -1.16 -2.08
CA ASN A 339 -11.46 -1.01 -1.25
C ASN A 339 -11.84 -0.68 0.20
N THR A 340 -12.59 -1.57 0.84
CA THR A 340 -13.03 -1.42 2.24
C THR A 340 -11.99 -1.94 3.21
N LEU A 341 -11.90 -1.33 4.40
CA LEU A 341 -11.06 -1.82 5.48
C LEU A 341 -11.91 -2.55 6.51
N CYS A 342 -11.75 -3.86 6.61
CA CYS A 342 -12.37 -4.66 7.65
C CYS A 342 -11.61 -4.45 8.96
N VAL A 343 -12.29 -3.92 9.98
CA VAL A 343 -11.72 -3.71 11.35
C VAL A 343 -11.97 -4.92 12.25
N GLU A 344 -13.07 -5.61 12.03
CA GLU A 344 -13.42 -6.91 12.57
C GLU A 344 -14.42 -7.60 11.63
N PRO A 345 -14.58 -8.93 11.67
CA PRO A 345 -15.55 -9.61 10.81
C PRO A 345 -16.94 -8.99 10.92
N GLY A 346 -17.52 -8.62 9.77
CA GLY A 346 -18.82 -7.97 9.70
C GLY A 346 -18.82 -6.46 9.99
N LYS A 347 -17.65 -5.82 10.16
CA LYS A 347 -17.55 -4.37 10.37
C LYS A 347 -16.45 -3.77 9.49
N VAL A 348 -16.80 -2.81 8.65
CA VAL A 348 -15.88 -2.20 7.68
C VAL A 348 -15.89 -0.68 7.73
N ILE A 349 -14.76 -0.07 7.37
CA ILE A 349 -14.67 1.35 7.04
C ILE A 349 -14.73 1.49 5.53
N ALA A 350 -15.57 2.40 5.04
CA ALA A 350 -15.77 2.68 3.63
C ALA A 350 -15.96 4.19 3.37
N TYR A 351 -15.73 4.63 2.14
CA TYR A 351 -16.04 6.00 1.75
C TYR A 351 -17.55 6.24 1.68
N ASP A 352 -18.00 7.37 2.20
CA ASP A 352 -19.40 7.80 2.24
C ASP A 352 -20.05 7.96 0.86
N ARG A 353 -19.24 8.24 -0.17
CA ARG A 353 -19.70 8.46 -1.55
C ARG A 353 -20.18 7.19 -2.28
N ASN A 354 -19.85 6.01 -1.77
CA ASN A 354 -20.20 4.71 -2.35
C ASN A 354 -21.56 4.20 -1.81
N ASN A 355 -22.61 5.00 -1.96
CA ASN A 355 -23.91 4.78 -1.32
C ASN A 355 -24.55 3.43 -1.64
N ILE A 356 -24.44 2.97 -2.89
CA ILE A 356 -25.09 1.72 -3.32
C ILE A 356 -24.36 0.54 -2.67
N THR A 357 -23.05 0.49 -2.77
CA THR A 357 -22.23 -0.55 -2.12
C THR A 357 -22.43 -0.56 -0.60
N ASN A 358 -22.41 0.62 0.05
CA ASN A 358 -22.60 0.73 1.49
C ASN A 358 -23.97 0.22 1.94
N ASN A 359 -25.02 0.49 1.16
CA ASN A 359 -26.37 -0.03 1.46
C ASN A 359 -26.45 -1.55 1.27
N LEU A 360 -25.87 -2.09 0.19
CA LEU A 360 -25.80 -3.53 -0.04
C LEU A 360 -25.02 -4.27 1.06
N LEU A 361 -23.93 -3.68 1.56
CA LEU A 361 -23.22 -4.19 2.73
C LEU A 361 -24.13 -4.26 3.95
N ARG A 362 -24.87 -3.19 4.26
CA ARG A 362 -25.81 -3.14 5.39
C ARG A 362 -26.93 -4.17 5.25
N GLU A 363 -27.48 -4.36 4.04
CA GLU A 363 -28.49 -5.39 3.74
C GLU A 363 -27.96 -6.82 3.98
N LYS A 364 -26.65 -7.03 3.86
CA LYS A 364 -25.99 -8.30 4.16
C LYS A 364 -25.49 -8.43 5.61
N GLY A 365 -25.89 -7.48 6.48
CA GLY A 365 -25.60 -7.50 7.91
C GLY A 365 -24.24 -6.93 8.28
N ILE A 366 -23.54 -6.27 7.33
CA ILE A 366 -22.24 -5.63 7.60
C ILE A 366 -22.46 -4.25 8.21
N GLN A 367 -21.81 -3.95 9.31
CA GLN A 367 -21.75 -2.60 9.85
C GLN A 367 -20.76 -1.76 9.04
N VAL A 368 -21.26 -0.68 8.42
CA VAL A 368 -20.45 0.23 7.61
C VAL A 368 -20.20 1.52 8.38
N LEU A 369 -18.93 1.78 8.68
CA LEU A 369 -18.42 3.01 9.27
C LEU A 369 -17.97 3.92 8.13
N GLU A 370 -18.74 4.95 7.85
CA GLU A 370 -18.48 5.84 6.71
C GLU A 370 -17.51 6.95 7.10
N ILE A 371 -16.56 7.24 6.19
CA ILE A 371 -15.66 8.39 6.26
C ILE A 371 -15.87 9.31 5.07
N PRO A 372 -15.75 10.63 5.27
CA PRO A 372 -15.81 11.59 4.16
C PRO A 372 -14.63 11.38 3.21
N SER A 373 -14.83 11.70 1.95
CA SER A 373 -13.92 11.27 0.87
C SER A 373 -13.76 12.29 -0.27
N SER A 374 -13.99 13.57 -0.01
CA SER A 374 -13.91 14.58 -1.07
C SER A 374 -12.49 14.76 -1.61
N GLU A 375 -11.50 14.65 -0.74
CA GLU A 375 -10.09 14.90 -1.07
C GLU A 375 -9.23 13.63 -1.06
N LEU A 376 -9.39 12.73 -0.07
CA LEU A 376 -8.59 11.50 0.00
C LEU A 376 -8.77 10.59 -1.21
N SER A 377 -10.00 10.51 -1.76
CA SER A 377 -10.28 9.68 -2.94
C SER A 377 -9.65 10.19 -4.23
N ARG A 378 -9.13 11.43 -4.28
CA ARG A 378 -8.45 11.99 -5.46
C ARG A 378 -7.14 11.28 -5.80
N GLY A 379 -6.48 10.67 -4.81
CA GLY A 379 -5.29 9.86 -5.02
C GLY A 379 -5.55 8.43 -5.50
N ARG A 380 -6.82 8.01 -5.61
CA ARG A 380 -7.21 6.67 -6.08
C ARG A 380 -6.76 5.55 -5.14
N GLY A 381 -7.29 5.58 -3.93
CA GLY A 381 -7.14 4.55 -2.92
C GLY A 381 -8.15 4.75 -1.79
N GLY A 382 -8.75 3.66 -1.33
CA GLY A 382 -9.76 3.65 -0.27
C GLY A 382 -9.16 3.47 1.13
N PRO A 383 -10.02 3.26 2.13
CA PRO A 383 -9.60 3.05 3.52
C PRO A 383 -8.61 1.90 3.69
N ARG A 384 -8.71 0.83 2.88
CA ARG A 384 -7.75 -0.27 2.92
C ARG A 384 -6.37 0.16 2.44
N CYS A 385 -6.29 0.88 1.33
CA CYS A 385 -5.03 1.40 0.79
C CYS A 385 -4.31 2.33 1.79
N MET A 386 -5.07 3.13 2.55
CA MET A 386 -4.52 4.06 3.54
C MET A 386 -4.04 3.40 4.84
N SER A 387 -4.03 2.08 4.93
CA SER A 387 -3.73 1.36 6.16
C SER A 387 -2.83 0.16 5.92
N MET A 388 -1.80 -0.01 6.75
CA MET A 388 -0.97 -1.20 6.78
C MET A 388 -1.11 -1.86 8.16
N PRO A 389 -1.89 -2.95 8.30
CA PRO A 389 -1.97 -3.69 9.55
C PRO A 389 -0.63 -4.34 9.89
N LEU A 390 -0.08 -4.00 11.05
CA LEU A 390 1.12 -4.63 11.61
C LEU A 390 0.77 -5.89 12.38
N ILE A 391 -0.24 -5.78 13.24
CA ILE A 391 -0.68 -6.87 14.10
C ILE A 391 -2.17 -7.08 13.81
N ARG A 392 -2.53 -8.32 13.49
CA ARG A 392 -3.91 -8.77 13.37
C ARG A 392 -4.24 -9.73 14.51
N ALA A 393 -5.49 -9.76 14.94
CA ALA A 393 -5.98 -10.83 15.80
C ALA A 393 -6.01 -12.14 15.00
N GLU A 394 -5.83 -13.25 15.71
CA GLU A 394 -6.12 -14.57 15.14
C GLU A 394 -7.63 -14.68 14.87
N LEU A 395 -8.00 -15.27 13.74
CA LEU A 395 -9.39 -15.44 13.29
C LEU A 395 -9.86 -16.87 13.52
#